data_82f5281d4770227aee015d073e170d7b
#
_entry.id   82f5281d4770227aee015d073e170d7b
#
_cell.length_a   1.000
_cell.length_b   1.000
_cell.length_c   1.000
_cell.angle_alpha   90.00
_cell.angle_beta   90.00
_cell.angle_gamma   90.00
#
_symmetry.space_group_name_H-M   'P 1'
#
loop_
_entity.id
_entity.type
_entity.pdbx_description
1 polymer ?
#
loop_
_entity_poly.entity_id
_entity_poly.type
_entity_poly.pdbx_seq_one_letter_code
_entity_poly.pdbx_strand_id
1 'polypeptide(L)'
;MRIGLQVPRFTWPEGTGGMGSKFAEIGRTADEAGFASLWVMDHFFQIEVVGEAEEPMLEGYSALSYLAAVTERAMLGTLVTGVHYRYPGILVKTATTLDVLSGGRAYLGIGAGWNERESRGLGVPFPSTRERFERLEEALQIARQMWSGEVGAYEGDHYHLSETLNRPQALGEPHPPVMIGGMGEKRTLRLVAQYADACNLFAYGGPNLVRHKLDVLRGHCEDVGRDYEEIERTALGTVNLGAEGMSTEEVIGLCREMSGVGIQHLIFNMPNVHEIKPLLTFGEEIIPAVAGL
;
A
#
# COMPACT_ATOMS: atom_id res chain seq x y z
N MET A 1 11.49 13.10 -5.81
CA MET A 1 10.27 12.41 -5.33
C MET A 1 10.12 11.07 -6.00
N ARG A 2 9.76 9.99 -5.28
CA ARG A 2 9.42 8.70 -5.87
C ARG A 2 7.98 8.69 -6.38
N ILE A 3 7.73 7.94 -7.45
CA ILE A 3 6.38 7.75 -8.02
C ILE A 3 6.00 6.28 -7.93
N GLY A 4 4.83 5.99 -7.39
CA GLY A 4 4.23 4.67 -7.34
C GLY A 4 2.96 4.59 -8.19
N LEU A 5 2.60 3.38 -8.60
CA LEU A 5 1.36 3.08 -9.31
C LEU A 5 0.47 2.19 -8.46
N GLN A 6 -0.79 2.57 -8.27
CA GLN A 6 -1.83 1.65 -7.82
C GLN A 6 -2.73 1.27 -9.00
N VAL A 7 -2.94 -0.03 -9.20
CA VAL A 7 -3.93 -0.56 -10.16
C VAL A 7 -5.25 -0.76 -9.42
N PRO A 8 -6.25 0.13 -9.63
CA PRO A 8 -7.46 0.13 -8.80
C PRO A 8 -8.60 -0.72 -9.39
N ARG A 9 -8.51 -1.06 -10.67
CA ARG A 9 -9.62 -1.63 -11.43
C ARG A 9 -9.11 -2.68 -12.42
N PHE A 10 -9.91 -3.73 -12.61
CA PHE A 10 -9.61 -4.86 -13.50
C PHE A 10 -10.67 -5.04 -14.60
N THR A 11 -11.53 -4.04 -14.80
CA THR A 11 -12.51 -3.99 -15.89
C THR A 11 -11.83 -3.43 -17.14
N TRP A 12 -11.27 -4.32 -17.94
CA TRP A 12 -10.52 -3.98 -19.14
C TRP A 12 -11.16 -4.58 -20.41
N PRO A 13 -10.90 -3.99 -21.61
CA PRO A 13 -11.50 -4.46 -22.88
C PRO A 13 -11.21 -5.93 -23.19
N GLU A 14 -10.08 -6.47 -22.74
CA GLU A 14 -9.65 -7.84 -22.95
C GLU A 14 -10.52 -8.87 -22.18
N GLY A 15 -11.35 -8.40 -21.25
CA GLY A 15 -12.19 -9.24 -20.40
C GLY A 15 -11.39 -10.21 -19.52
N THR A 16 -12.09 -11.11 -18.82
CA THR A 16 -11.46 -12.04 -17.86
C THR A 16 -10.39 -12.93 -18.50
N GLY A 17 -10.59 -13.36 -19.75
CA GLY A 17 -9.62 -14.23 -20.45
C GLY A 17 -8.29 -13.56 -20.77
N GLY A 18 -8.28 -12.24 -20.99
CA GLY A 18 -7.08 -11.46 -21.27
C GLY A 18 -6.49 -10.75 -20.06
N MET A 19 -7.20 -10.77 -18.94
CA MET A 19 -6.83 -10.00 -17.74
C MET A 19 -5.41 -10.27 -17.23
N GLY A 20 -5.00 -11.53 -17.15
CA GLY A 20 -3.66 -11.89 -16.69
C GLY A 20 -2.57 -11.32 -17.60
N SER A 21 -2.72 -11.45 -18.92
CA SER A 21 -1.75 -10.91 -19.89
C SER A 21 -1.66 -9.38 -19.82
N LYS A 22 -2.81 -8.70 -19.72
CA LYS A 22 -2.87 -7.24 -19.57
C LYS A 22 -2.24 -6.79 -18.26
N PHE A 23 -2.50 -7.48 -17.14
CA PHE A 23 -1.92 -7.16 -15.85
C PHE A 23 -0.39 -7.34 -15.83
N ALA A 24 0.11 -8.37 -16.52
CA ALA A 24 1.56 -8.55 -16.71
C ALA A 24 2.17 -7.44 -17.58
N GLU A 25 1.48 -7.02 -18.64
CA GLU A 25 1.90 -5.89 -19.49
C GLU A 25 1.99 -4.60 -18.69
N ILE A 26 0.95 -4.28 -17.91
CA ILE A 26 0.94 -3.11 -16.99
C ILE A 26 2.13 -3.19 -16.03
N GLY A 27 2.34 -4.33 -15.36
CA GLY A 27 3.43 -4.50 -14.40
C GLY A 27 4.80 -4.28 -15.01
N ARG A 28 5.09 -4.92 -16.14
CA ARG A 28 6.38 -4.77 -16.86
C ARG A 28 6.60 -3.34 -17.32
N THR A 29 5.59 -2.75 -17.97
CA THR A 29 5.71 -1.38 -18.49
C THR A 29 5.95 -0.39 -17.36
N ALA A 30 5.25 -0.51 -16.24
CA ALA A 30 5.46 0.37 -15.09
C ALA A 30 6.85 0.18 -14.47
N ASP A 31 7.33 -1.06 -14.35
CA ASP A 31 8.67 -1.37 -13.85
C ASP A 31 9.75 -0.79 -14.78
N GLU A 32 9.62 -0.97 -16.09
CA GLU A 32 10.52 -0.43 -17.12
C GLU A 32 10.48 1.11 -17.19
N ALA A 33 9.31 1.70 -16.99
CA ALA A 33 9.11 3.15 -16.96
C ALA A 33 9.71 3.82 -15.71
N GLY A 34 10.13 3.04 -14.70
CA GLY A 34 10.79 3.55 -13.50
C GLY A 34 9.85 3.91 -12.35
N PHE A 35 8.64 3.37 -12.31
CA PHE A 35 7.82 3.45 -11.10
C PHE A 35 8.53 2.76 -9.94
N ALA A 36 8.62 3.46 -8.81
CA ALA A 36 9.32 2.97 -7.62
C ALA A 36 8.56 1.85 -6.90
N SER A 37 7.23 1.79 -7.09
CA SER A 37 6.38 0.80 -6.44
C SER A 37 5.10 0.53 -7.22
N LEU A 38 4.59 -0.71 -7.08
CA LEU A 38 3.33 -1.16 -7.66
C LEU A 38 2.41 -1.64 -6.53
N TRP A 39 1.20 -1.18 -6.54
CA TRP A 39 0.21 -1.42 -5.50
C TRP A 39 -1.09 -1.96 -6.07
N VAL A 40 -1.74 -2.83 -5.31
CA VAL A 40 -3.12 -3.24 -5.52
C VAL A 40 -3.94 -2.98 -4.26
N MET A 41 -5.24 -2.82 -4.40
CA MET A 41 -6.13 -2.83 -3.24
C MET A 41 -6.24 -4.26 -2.68
N ASP A 42 -6.42 -4.39 -1.37
CA ASP A 42 -6.76 -5.67 -0.76
C ASP A 42 -8.26 -5.71 -0.44
N HIS A 43 -9.05 -5.64 -1.51
CA HIS A 43 -10.50 -5.78 -1.49
C HIS A 43 -10.90 -7.03 -2.27
N PHE A 44 -12.00 -7.67 -1.89
CA PHE A 44 -12.54 -8.85 -2.57
C PHE A 44 -13.73 -8.49 -3.49
N PHE A 45 -14.39 -7.36 -3.21
CA PHE A 45 -15.38 -6.71 -4.05
C PHE A 45 -14.85 -5.35 -4.49
N GLN A 46 -15.30 -4.85 -5.65
CA GLN A 46 -14.93 -3.49 -6.02
C GLN A 46 -15.56 -2.48 -5.04
N ILE A 47 -14.86 -1.39 -4.78
CA ILE A 47 -15.31 -0.33 -3.87
C ILE A 47 -16.08 0.75 -4.63
N GLU A 48 -17.16 1.27 -4.02
CA GLU A 48 -18.11 2.20 -4.65
C GLU A 48 -17.48 3.47 -5.24
N VAL A 49 -16.35 3.92 -4.69
CA VAL A 49 -15.63 5.10 -5.21
C VAL A 49 -14.84 4.81 -6.50
N VAL A 50 -14.70 3.54 -6.87
CA VAL A 50 -13.99 3.10 -8.10
C VAL A 50 -14.98 2.51 -9.10
N GLY A 51 -15.95 1.69 -8.66
CA GLY A 51 -16.92 1.04 -9.52
C GLY A 51 -17.93 0.21 -8.73
N GLU A 52 -18.76 -0.55 -9.46
CA GLU A 52 -19.76 -1.41 -8.85
C GLU A 52 -19.09 -2.62 -8.18
N ALA A 53 -19.68 -3.10 -7.07
CA ALA A 53 -19.10 -4.21 -6.30
C ALA A 53 -18.95 -5.52 -7.08
N GLU A 54 -19.74 -5.68 -8.13
CA GLU A 54 -19.78 -6.81 -9.06
C GLU A 54 -18.67 -6.77 -10.11
N GLU A 55 -17.94 -5.65 -10.23
CA GLU A 55 -16.80 -5.56 -11.13
C GLU A 55 -15.66 -6.50 -10.71
N PRO A 56 -14.89 -7.01 -11.68
CA PRO A 56 -13.76 -7.90 -11.38
C PRO A 56 -12.80 -7.30 -10.36
N MET A 57 -12.45 -8.10 -9.34
CA MET A 57 -11.45 -7.78 -8.34
C MET A 57 -10.54 -8.98 -8.12
N LEU A 58 -9.25 -8.79 -8.25
CA LEU A 58 -8.25 -9.84 -7.96
C LEU A 58 -7.88 -9.81 -6.48
N GLU A 59 -7.68 -10.98 -5.89
CA GLU A 59 -7.17 -11.08 -4.52
C GLU A 59 -5.76 -10.48 -4.43
N GLY A 60 -5.54 -9.59 -3.45
CA GLY A 60 -4.39 -8.71 -3.41
C GLY A 60 -3.03 -9.41 -3.43
N TYR A 61 -2.81 -10.41 -2.58
CA TYR A 61 -1.50 -11.09 -2.50
C TYR A 61 -1.25 -12.06 -3.65
N SER A 62 -2.30 -12.67 -4.20
CA SER A 62 -2.20 -13.46 -5.44
C SER A 62 -1.81 -12.58 -6.62
N ALA A 63 -2.41 -11.40 -6.73
CA ALA A 63 -2.08 -10.41 -7.75
C ALA A 63 -0.64 -9.89 -7.60
N LEU A 64 -0.19 -9.59 -6.37
CA LEU A 64 1.18 -9.15 -6.10
C LEU A 64 2.21 -10.24 -6.39
N SER A 65 1.90 -11.51 -6.09
CA SER A 65 2.79 -12.63 -6.42
C SER A 65 2.95 -12.80 -7.92
N TYR A 66 1.88 -12.56 -8.69
CA TYR A 66 1.95 -12.54 -10.14
C TYR A 66 2.81 -11.36 -10.66
N LEU A 67 2.65 -10.15 -10.10
CA LEU A 67 3.50 -9.01 -10.43
C LEU A 67 4.98 -9.27 -10.07
N ALA A 68 5.25 -9.91 -8.93
CA ALA A 68 6.61 -10.25 -8.52
C ALA A 68 7.36 -11.10 -9.56
N ALA A 69 6.63 -11.99 -10.25
CA ALA A 69 7.20 -12.86 -11.28
C ALA A 69 7.48 -12.15 -12.62
N VAL A 70 6.93 -10.95 -12.84
CA VAL A 70 7.03 -10.23 -14.12
C VAL A 70 7.71 -8.85 -14.00
N THR A 71 8.19 -8.49 -12.80
CA THR A 71 8.88 -7.23 -12.50
C THR A 71 10.21 -7.49 -11.81
N GLU A 72 11.16 -6.56 -11.88
CA GLU A 72 12.52 -6.75 -11.34
C GLU A 72 12.93 -5.68 -10.31
N ARG A 73 12.34 -4.49 -10.33
CA ARG A 73 12.81 -3.31 -9.58
C ARG A 73 11.79 -2.72 -8.62
N ALA A 74 10.55 -2.59 -9.09
CA ALA A 74 9.51 -1.92 -8.32
C ALA A 74 9.18 -2.69 -7.03
N MET A 75 9.03 -1.95 -5.93
CA MET A 75 8.50 -2.49 -4.68
C MET A 75 7.04 -2.88 -4.86
N LEU A 76 6.56 -3.85 -4.11
CA LEU A 76 5.23 -4.44 -4.25
C LEU A 76 4.47 -4.44 -2.93
N GLY A 77 3.23 -3.99 -2.91
CA GLY A 77 2.43 -3.99 -1.69
C GLY A 77 0.93 -3.86 -1.92
N THR A 78 0.16 -4.21 -0.90
CA THR A 78 -1.26 -3.84 -0.84
C THR A 78 -1.39 -2.42 -0.28
N LEU A 79 -2.32 -1.64 -0.79
CA LEU A 79 -2.61 -0.29 -0.32
C LEU A 79 -4.09 -0.17 0.07
N VAL A 80 -4.53 -0.63 1.27
CA VAL A 80 -3.76 -1.42 2.23
C VAL A 80 -4.60 -2.62 2.69
N THR A 81 -3.97 -3.68 3.21
CA THR A 81 -4.68 -4.83 3.81
C THR A 81 -5.50 -4.38 5.01
N GLY A 82 -6.77 -4.77 5.04
CA GLY A 82 -7.59 -4.67 6.26
C GLY A 82 -7.18 -5.73 7.27
N VAL A 83 -6.82 -5.32 8.48
CA VAL A 83 -6.32 -6.24 9.53
C VAL A 83 -7.24 -7.42 9.84
N HIS A 84 -8.54 -7.28 9.62
CA HIS A 84 -9.54 -8.29 9.92
C HIS A 84 -9.70 -9.37 8.83
N TYR A 85 -9.10 -9.18 7.64
CA TYR A 85 -9.24 -10.14 6.53
C TYR A 85 -8.46 -11.44 6.74
N ARG A 86 -7.32 -11.38 7.45
CA ARG A 86 -6.44 -12.54 7.67
C ARG A 86 -5.95 -12.60 9.10
N TYR A 87 -5.74 -13.81 9.61
CA TYR A 87 -5.02 -13.98 10.87
C TYR A 87 -3.58 -13.46 10.74
N PRO A 88 -3.05 -12.71 11.72
CA PRO A 88 -1.79 -11.98 11.58
C PRO A 88 -0.58 -12.89 11.29
N GLY A 89 -0.49 -14.06 11.91
CA GLY A 89 0.60 -15.01 11.61
C GLY A 89 0.59 -15.48 10.15
N ILE A 90 -0.61 -15.70 9.57
CA ILE A 90 -0.75 -16.04 8.14
C ILE A 90 -0.42 -14.83 7.26
N LEU A 91 -0.89 -13.64 7.63
CA LEU A 91 -0.61 -12.41 6.90
C LEU A 91 0.91 -12.14 6.84
N VAL A 92 1.61 -12.20 7.96
CA VAL A 92 3.07 -12.01 8.03
C VAL A 92 3.79 -13.06 7.20
N LYS A 93 3.35 -14.32 7.27
CA LYS A 93 3.92 -15.39 6.43
C LYS A 93 3.70 -15.13 4.93
N THR A 94 2.54 -14.61 4.55
CA THR A 94 2.23 -14.24 3.16
C THR A 94 3.12 -13.10 2.69
N ALA A 95 3.25 -12.02 3.48
CA ALA A 95 4.13 -10.90 3.17
C ALA A 95 5.61 -11.34 3.08
N THR A 96 6.07 -12.18 4.00
CA THR A 96 7.42 -12.78 3.94
C THR A 96 7.63 -13.61 2.68
N THR A 97 6.62 -14.38 2.27
CA THR A 97 6.70 -15.19 1.03
C THR A 97 6.80 -14.29 -0.20
N LEU A 98 5.99 -13.23 -0.26
CA LEU A 98 6.08 -12.24 -1.34
C LEU A 98 7.46 -11.59 -1.37
N ASP A 99 8.01 -11.24 -0.22
CA ASP A 99 9.35 -10.63 -0.10
C ASP A 99 10.44 -11.55 -0.65
N VAL A 100 10.44 -12.81 -0.24
CA VAL A 100 11.41 -13.80 -0.73
C VAL A 100 11.27 -14.04 -2.23
N LEU A 101 10.05 -14.21 -2.74
CA LEU A 101 9.81 -14.49 -4.16
C LEU A 101 10.09 -13.27 -5.05
N SER A 102 9.96 -12.06 -4.53
CA SER A 102 10.28 -10.83 -5.26
C SER A 102 11.75 -10.38 -5.11
N GLY A 103 12.56 -11.08 -4.31
CA GLY A 103 13.95 -10.68 -4.07
C GLY A 103 14.09 -9.48 -3.14
N GLY A 104 13.26 -9.38 -2.11
CA GLY A 104 13.31 -8.32 -1.09
C GLY A 104 12.52 -7.05 -1.45
N ARG A 105 11.49 -7.18 -2.31
CA ARG A 105 10.72 -6.02 -2.82
C ARG A 105 9.31 -5.90 -2.24
N ALA A 106 8.97 -6.57 -1.14
CA ALA A 106 7.65 -6.47 -0.56
C ALA A 106 7.51 -5.33 0.45
N TYR A 107 6.31 -4.70 0.48
CA TYR A 107 5.79 -3.91 1.59
C TYR A 107 4.68 -4.69 2.30
N LEU A 108 4.60 -4.57 3.61
CA LEU A 108 3.38 -4.87 4.34
C LEU A 108 2.56 -3.58 4.48
N GLY A 109 1.67 -3.34 3.54
CA GLY A 109 0.67 -2.28 3.66
C GLY A 109 -0.52 -2.75 4.48
N ILE A 110 -0.82 -2.10 5.61
CA ILE A 110 -1.88 -2.54 6.53
C ILE A 110 -2.67 -1.36 7.10
N GLY A 111 -3.91 -1.61 7.47
CA GLY A 111 -4.80 -0.64 8.11
C GLY A 111 -5.92 -1.31 8.89
N ALA A 112 -6.72 -0.52 9.59
CA ALA A 112 -7.82 -1.03 10.42
C ALA A 112 -8.97 -1.67 9.60
N GLY A 113 -9.00 -1.47 8.30
CA GLY A 113 -10.11 -1.91 7.44
C GLY A 113 -11.37 -1.05 7.61
N TRP A 114 -12.26 -1.08 6.63
CA TRP A 114 -13.47 -0.24 6.62
C TRP A 114 -14.65 -0.84 5.89
N ASN A 115 -14.44 -1.71 4.89
CA ASN A 115 -15.50 -2.23 4.04
C ASN A 115 -16.26 -3.39 4.73
N GLU A 116 -17.36 -3.04 5.36
CA GLU A 116 -18.21 -4.01 6.06
C GLU A 116 -19.00 -4.91 5.09
N ARG A 117 -19.36 -4.38 3.89
CA ARG A 117 -20.16 -5.12 2.90
C ARG A 117 -19.45 -6.39 2.44
N GLU A 118 -18.19 -6.29 2.00
CA GLU A 118 -17.44 -7.46 1.54
C GLU A 118 -17.09 -8.43 2.68
N SER A 119 -16.78 -7.89 3.87
CA SER A 119 -16.49 -8.71 5.06
C SER A 119 -17.69 -9.59 5.40
N ARG A 120 -18.88 -9.01 5.52
CA ARG A 120 -20.12 -9.76 5.77
C ARG A 120 -20.48 -10.70 4.61
N GLY A 121 -20.28 -10.23 3.36
CA GLY A 121 -20.57 -11.03 2.16
C GLY A 121 -19.76 -12.31 2.08
N LEU A 122 -18.51 -12.28 2.55
CA LEU A 122 -17.59 -13.43 2.55
C LEU A 122 -17.50 -14.16 3.88
N GLY A 123 -18.31 -13.77 4.88
CA GLY A 123 -18.31 -14.41 6.19
C GLY A 123 -17.09 -14.06 7.05
N VAL A 124 -16.35 -12.99 6.69
CA VAL A 124 -15.25 -12.48 7.50
C VAL A 124 -15.80 -11.64 8.65
N PRO A 125 -15.40 -11.89 9.92
CA PRO A 125 -15.83 -11.06 11.03
C PRO A 125 -15.49 -9.59 10.84
N PHE A 126 -16.44 -8.70 11.12
CA PHE A 126 -16.22 -7.26 11.08
C PHE A 126 -16.43 -6.65 12.47
N PRO A 127 -15.41 -6.63 13.32
CA PRO A 127 -15.52 -6.14 14.69
C PRO A 127 -15.65 -4.60 14.73
N SER A 128 -15.90 -4.07 15.92
CA SER A 128 -16.00 -2.64 16.14
C SER A 128 -14.72 -1.90 15.69
N THR A 129 -14.82 -0.62 15.34
CA THR A 129 -13.66 0.20 14.99
C THR A 129 -12.60 0.18 16.10
N ARG A 130 -13.01 0.19 17.38
CA ARG A 130 -12.10 0.11 18.51
C ARG A 130 -11.30 -1.20 18.45
N GLU A 131 -11.97 -2.32 18.33
CA GLU A 131 -11.34 -3.64 18.29
C GLU A 131 -10.45 -3.81 17.06
N ARG A 132 -10.85 -3.30 15.89
CA ARG A 132 -9.98 -3.34 14.69
C ARG A 132 -8.66 -2.60 14.89
N PHE A 133 -8.64 -1.50 15.64
CA PHE A 133 -7.39 -0.83 15.99
C PHE A 133 -6.55 -1.59 17.02
N GLU A 134 -7.18 -2.22 18.00
CA GLU A 134 -6.50 -3.09 18.96
C GLU A 134 -5.87 -4.29 18.23
N ARG A 135 -6.61 -4.92 17.34
CA ARG A 135 -6.10 -6.00 16.45
C ARG A 135 -4.99 -5.53 15.50
N LEU A 136 -5.06 -4.30 15.01
CA LEU A 136 -4.00 -3.74 14.18
C LEU A 136 -2.70 -3.59 14.97
N GLU A 137 -2.76 -3.11 16.19
CA GLU A 137 -1.58 -2.99 17.05
C GLU A 137 -0.97 -4.35 17.35
N GLU A 138 -1.77 -5.34 17.74
CA GLU A 138 -1.28 -6.72 17.96
C GLU A 138 -0.70 -7.35 16.69
N ALA A 139 -1.32 -7.13 15.52
CA ALA A 139 -0.79 -7.64 14.25
C ALA A 139 0.60 -7.05 13.92
N LEU A 140 0.83 -5.78 14.25
CA LEU A 140 2.13 -5.11 14.09
C LEU A 140 3.17 -5.69 15.07
N GLN A 141 2.79 -5.98 16.31
CA GLN A 141 3.65 -6.63 17.29
C GLN A 141 4.02 -8.06 16.86
N ILE A 142 3.05 -8.83 16.38
CA ILE A 142 3.26 -10.18 15.84
C ILE A 142 4.21 -10.12 14.64
N ALA A 143 4.04 -9.16 13.73
CA ALA A 143 4.93 -8.99 12.59
C ALA A 143 6.38 -8.75 13.03
N ARG A 144 6.60 -7.86 13.98
CA ARG A 144 7.93 -7.59 14.55
C ARG A 144 8.55 -8.85 15.17
N GLN A 145 7.78 -9.59 15.98
CA GLN A 145 8.26 -10.83 16.60
C GLN A 145 8.61 -11.90 15.55
N MET A 146 7.74 -12.11 14.55
CA MET A 146 8.00 -13.10 13.51
C MET A 146 9.22 -12.74 12.63
N TRP A 147 9.47 -11.48 12.39
CA TRP A 147 10.62 -11.01 11.60
C TRP A 147 11.90 -10.83 12.41
N SER A 148 11.84 -10.73 13.74
CA SER A 148 13.04 -10.76 14.58
C SER A 148 13.74 -12.12 14.58
N GLY A 149 13.05 -13.17 14.11
CA GLY A 149 13.51 -14.55 14.16
C GLY A 149 13.31 -15.23 15.50
N GLU A 150 12.73 -14.56 16.47
CA GLU A 150 12.31 -15.16 17.73
C GLU A 150 11.22 -16.20 17.47
N VAL A 151 11.34 -17.33 18.16
CA VAL A 151 10.34 -18.39 18.11
C VAL A 151 9.78 -18.56 19.51
N GLY A 152 8.57 -18.13 19.72
CA GLY A 152 7.91 -18.17 21.01
C GLY A 152 6.42 -17.92 20.86
N ALA A 153 5.69 -18.00 21.97
CA ALA A 153 4.28 -17.66 21.99
C ALA A 153 4.10 -16.13 21.88
N TYR A 154 2.98 -15.73 21.32
CA TYR A 154 2.45 -14.37 21.43
C TYR A 154 1.07 -14.45 22.13
N GLU A 155 0.90 -13.69 23.21
CA GLU A 155 -0.31 -13.65 24.01
C GLU A 155 -0.84 -12.21 24.06
N GLY A 156 -1.80 -11.91 23.18
CA GLY A 156 -2.53 -10.64 23.16
C GLY A 156 -3.96 -10.76 23.69
N ASP A 157 -4.70 -9.68 23.61
CA ASP A 157 -6.12 -9.66 23.97
C ASP A 157 -7.00 -10.30 22.88
N HIS A 158 -6.55 -10.25 21.61
CA HIS A 158 -7.30 -10.70 20.44
C HIS A 158 -6.63 -11.86 19.70
N TYR A 159 -5.30 -11.99 19.78
CA TYR A 159 -4.55 -13.02 19.09
C TYR A 159 -3.65 -13.80 20.02
N HIS A 160 -3.70 -15.13 19.91
CA HIS A 160 -2.87 -16.07 20.66
C HIS A 160 -2.16 -16.98 19.66
N LEU A 161 -0.84 -16.93 19.61
CA LEU A 161 -0.02 -17.77 18.77
C LEU A 161 0.87 -18.62 19.66
N SER A 162 0.80 -19.95 19.52
CA SER A 162 1.65 -20.86 20.30
C SER A 162 3.12 -20.75 19.87
N GLU A 163 3.37 -20.42 18.60
CA GLU A 163 4.70 -20.23 18.03
C GLU A 163 4.66 -19.15 16.94
N THR A 164 5.69 -18.31 16.90
CA THR A 164 5.89 -17.29 15.85
C THR A 164 6.96 -17.70 14.84
N LEU A 165 7.07 -19.02 14.57
CA LEU A 165 8.03 -19.57 13.62
C LEU A 165 7.78 -19.06 12.20
N ASN A 166 8.75 -18.34 11.63
CA ASN A 166 8.71 -17.79 10.28
C ASN A 166 9.98 -18.20 9.50
N ARG A 167 9.88 -19.23 8.68
CA ARG A 167 10.97 -19.71 7.80
C ARG A 167 10.43 -19.95 6.38
N PRO A 168 11.16 -19.46 5.31
CA PRO A 168 12.34 -18.60 5.39
C PRO A 168 12.04 -17.27 6.09
N GLN A 169 13.06 -16.56 6.54
CA GLN A 169 12.94 -15.16 6.94
C GLN A 169 12.84 -14.28 5.69
N ALA A 170 12.36 -13.06 5.86
CA ALA A 170 12.35 -12.05 4.81
C ALA A 170 13.78 -11.72 4.35
N LEU A 171 13.91 -11.21 3.13
CA LEU A 171 15.16 -10.69 2.58
C LEU A 171 15.34 -9.20 2.87
N GLY A 172 14.24 -8.46 3.03
CA GLY A 172 14.26 -7.05 3.41
C GLY A 172 14.88 -6.87 4.81
N GLU A 173 15.82 -5.95 4.96
CA GLU A 173 16.50 -5.65 6.22
C GLU A 173 16.07 -4.28 6.77
N PRO A 174 15.71 -4.20 8.06
CA PRO A 174 15.62 -5.29 9.05
C PRO A 174 14.43 -6.22 8.86
N HIS A 175 13.47 -5.84 8.05
CA HIS A 175 12.26 -6.55 7.65
C HIS A 175 11.61 -5.85 6.44
N PRO A 176 10.64 -6.47 5.76
CA PRO A 176 9.84 -5.76 4.75
C PRO A 176 9.22 -4.49 5.35
N PRO A 177 9.34 -3.32 4.68
CA PRO A 177 8.79 -2.08 5.22
C PRO A 177 7.30 -2.20 5.55
N VAL A 178 6.91 -1.72 6.73
CA VAL A 178 5.53 -1.67 7.19
C VAL A 178 4.94 -0.30 6.86
N MET A 179 3.91 -0.27 6.01
CA MET A 179 3.16 0.95 5.72
C MET A 179 1.79 0.90 6.39
N ILE A 180 1.46 1.92 7.17
CA ILE A 180 0.11 2.07 7.72
C ILE A 180 -0.65 3.13 6.93
N GLY A 181 -1.82 2.73 6.37
CA GLY A 181 -2.68 3.62 5.61
C GLY A 181 -3.78 4.25 6.45
N GLY A 182 -4.07 5.54 6.16
CA GLY A 182 -5.17 6.28 6.75
C GLY A 182 -4.76 7.59 7.42
N MET A 183 -5.76 8.45 7.68
CA MET A 183 -5.56 9.83 8.14
C MET A 183 -6.08 10.09 9.56
N GLY A 184 -6.38 9.04 10.33
CA GLY A 184 -6.93 9.14 11.68
C GLY A 184 -5.88 9.67 12.67
N GLU A 185 -6.07 10.90 13.16
CA GLU A 185 -5.08 11.60 13.99
C GLU A 185 -4.77 10.89 15.31
N LYS A 186 -5.81 10.41 16.01
CA LYS A 186 -5.67 9.89 17.37
C LYS A 186 -5.13 8.46 17.45
N ARG A 187 -5.38 7.64 16.42
CA ARG A 187 -5.01 6.21 16.45
C ARG A 187 -4.09 5.85 15.29
N THR A 188 -4.50 6.12 14.03
CA THR A 188 -3.70 5.71 12.87
C THR A 188 -2.32 6.35 12.91
N LEU A 189 -2.22 7.69 13.03
CA LEU A 189 -0.93 8.38 13.02
C LEU A 189 -0.09 8.06 14.26
N ARG A 190 -0.72 7.74 15.40
CA ARG A 190 0.00 7.24 16.57
C ARG A 190 0.62 5.87 16.32
N LEU A 191 -0.12 4.93 15.72
CA LEU A 191 0.43 3.61 15.35
C LEU A 191 1.52 3.74 14.28
N VAL A 192 1.40 4.69 13.35
CA VAL A 192 2.49 5.02 12.42
C VAL A 192 3.75 5.38 13.19
N ALA A 193 3.67 6.34 14.12
CA ALA A 193 4.82 6.78 14.92
C ALA A 193 5.45 5.63 15.74
N GLN A 194 4.65 4.68 16.21
CA GLN A 194 5.12 3.59 17.08
C GLN A 194 5.70 2.40 16.27
N TYR A 195 5.15 2.11 15.08
CA TYR A 195 5.37 0.80 14.46
C TYR A 195 5.77 0.85 12.98
N ALA A 196 5.42 1.91 12.23
CA ALA A 196 5.51 1.88 10.77
C ALA A 196 6.81 2.48 10.23
N ASP A 197 7.28 1.94 9.10
CA ASP A 197 8.39 2.51 8.32
C ASP A 197 7.87 3.53 7.30
N ALA A 198 6.56 3.47 6.98
CA ALA A 198 5.92 4.41 6.08
C ALA A 198 4.49 4.73 6.52
N CYS A 199 4.01 5.93 6.20
CA CYS A 199 2.59 6.27 6.27
C CYS A 199 2.02 6.48 4.87
N ASN A 200 0.73 6.20 4.67
CA ASN A 200 0.04 6.61 3.46
C ASN A 200 -1.15 7.51 3.79
N LEU A 201 -1.11 8.73 3.24
CA LEU A 201 -2.17 9.73 3.34
C LEU A 201 -2.95 9.83 2.03
N PHE A 202 -3.99 10.66 1.98
CA PHE A 202 -4.73 10.94 0.75
C PHE A 202 -4.39 12.35 0.24
N ALA A 203 -3.94 12.46 -1.01
CA ALA A 203 -3.57 13.73 -1.63
C ALA A 203 -4.79 14.58 -2.04
N TYR A 204 -5.96 13.99 -2.25
CA TYR A 204 -7.16 14.69 -2.71
C TYR A 204 -7.75 15.69 -1.71
N GLY A 205 -7.28 15.71 -0.48
CA GLY A 205 -7.59 16.76 0.51
C GLY A 205 -6.77 18.04 0.34
N GLY A 206 -5.84 18.05 -0.62
CA GLY A 206 -4.94 19.16 -0.91
C GLY A 206 -3.75 19.28 0.06
N PRO A 207 -2.76 20.12 -0.29
CA PRO A 207 -1.49 20.20 0.42
C PRO A 207 -1.64 20.67 1.88
N ASN A 208 -2.60 21.53 2.18
CA ASN A 208 -2.81 22.01 3.54
C ASN A 208 -3.29 20.91 4.49
N LEU A 209 -4.19 20.02 4.04
CA LEU A 209 -4.64 18.89 4.84
C LEU A 209 -3.49 17.89 5.05
N VAL A 210 -2.73 17.60 3.99
CA VAL A 210 -1.56 16.71 4.09
C VAL A 210 -0.55 17.25 5.09
N ARG A 211 -0.19 18.54 5.00
CA ARG A 211 0.72 19.19 5.95
C ARG A 211 0.23 19.06 7.39
N HIS A 212 -1.06 19.36 7.64
CA HIS A 212 -1.64 19.21 8.97
C HIS A 212 -1.49 17.77 9.51
N LYS A 213 -1.75 16.75 8.67
CA LYS A 213 -1.60 15.34 9.10
C LYS A 213 -0.14 14.98 9.39
N LEU A 214 0.80 15.51 8.62
CA LEU A 214 2.23 15.30 8.86
C LEU A 214 2.70 16.02 10.14
N ASP A 215 2.16 17.19 10.45
CA ASP A 215 2.44 17.89 11.72
C ASP A 215 1.92 17.10 12.94
N VAL A 216 0.71 16.51 12.82
CA VAL A 216 0.18 15.60 13.85
C VAL A 216 1.06 14.37 14.02
N LEU A 217 1.51 13.75 12.91
CA LEU A 217 2.43 12.62 12.95
C LEU A 217 3.75 12.98 13.63
N ARG A 218 4.32 14.15 13.33
CA ARG A 218 5.55 14.66 13.99
C ARG A 218 5.35 14.78 15.49
N GLY A 219 4.22 15.34 15.95
CA GLY A 219 3.90 15.40 17.37
C GLY A 219 3.82 14.01 18.02
N HIS A 220 3.24 13.02 17.36
CA HIS A 220 3.25 11.64 17.88
C HIS A 220 4.64 11.01 17.90
N CYS A 221 5.52 11.33 16.95
CA CYS A 221 6.91 10.89 16.99
C CYS A 221 7.66 11.48 18.18
N GLU A 222 7.46 12.77 18.47
CA GLU A 222 8.01 13.43 19.67
C GLU A 222 7.51 12.75 20.96
N ASP A 223 6.22 12.45 21.05
CA ASP A 223 5.60 11.76 22.20
C ASP A 223 6.20 10.38 22.49
N VAL A 224 6.61 9.65 21.44
CA VAL A 224 7.17 8.28 21.56
C VAL A 224 8.71 8.25 21.48
N GLY A 225 9.35 9.40 21.28
CA GLY A 225 10.81 9.52 21.20
C GLY A 225 11.42 8.91 19.94
N ARG A 226 10.69 8.94 18.80
CA ARG A 226 11.15 8.42 17.51
C ARG A 226 11.50 9.57 16.56
N ASP A 227 12.55 9.39 15.76
CA ASP A 227 12.86 10.34 14.70
C ASP A 227 11.79 10.29 13.60
N TYR A 228 11.14 11.42 13.34
CA TYR A 228 10.15 11.58 12.29
C TYR A 228 10.72 11.29 10.89
N GLU A 229 12.01 11.55 10.66
CA GLU A 229 12.66 11.34 9.37
C GLU A 229 12.89 9.84 9.03
N GLU A 230 12.77 8.95 10.01
CA GLU A 230 12.77 7.49 9.77
C GLU A 230 11.50 6.99 9.07
N ILE A 231 10.44 7.81 9.04
CA ILE A 231 9.16 7.43 8.45
C ILE A 231 9.05 7.98 7.04
N GLU A 232 8.93 7.08 6.06
CA GLU A 232 8.62 7.47 4.70
C GLU A 232 7.20 8.06 4.62
N ARG A 233 7.08 9.27 4.10
CA ARG A 233 5.81 9.98 3.95
C ARG A 233 5.28 9.79 2.55
N THR A 234 4.23 8.98 2.41
CA THR A 234 3.60 8.71 1.13
C THR A 234 2.18 9.27 1.05
N ALA A 235 1.71 9.51 -0.15
CA ALA A 235 0.32 9.89 -0.37
C ALA A 235 -0.26 9.19 -1.61
N LEU A 236 -1.57 8.89 -1.56
CA LEU A 236 -2.33 8.38 -2.69
C LEU A 236 -3.08 9.52 -3.37
N GLY A 237 -2.77 9.74 -4.65
CA GLY A 237 -3.51 10.62 -5.55
C GLY A 237 -4.21 9.82 -6.65
N THR A 238 -5.04 10.50 -7.45
CA THR A 238 -5.63 9.91 -8.66
C THR A 238 -5.16 10.71 -9.87
N VAL A 239 -4.76 10.02 -10.91
CA VAL A 239 -4.38 10.61 -12.19
C VAL A 239 -5.07 9.89 -13.32
N ASN A 240 -5.59 10.65 -14.26
CA ASN A 240 -6.10 10.15 -15.53
C ASN A 240 -5.43 10.96 -16.63
N LEU A 241 -4.37 10.42 -17.23
CA LEU A 241 -3.68 11.06 -18.36
C LEU A 241 -4.40 10.72 -19.66
N GLY A 242 -4.67 11.73 -20.47
CA GLY A 242 -5.33 11.54 -21.77
C GLY A 242 -5.93 12.85 -22.29
N ALA A 243 -6.56 12.79 -23.46
CA ALA A 243 -7.08 13.99 -24.14
C ALA A 243 -8.16 14.76 -23.36
N GLU A 244 -8.90 14.05 -22.49
CA GLU A 244 -9.93 14.63 -21.62
C GLU A 244 -9.53 14.59 -20.12
N GLY A 245 -8.28 14.21 -19.84
CA GLY A 245 -7.74 14.08 -18.49
C GLY A 245 -6.75 15.17 -18.13
N MET A 246 -5.87 14.86 -17.20
CA MET A 246 -4.80 15.77 -16.77
C MET A 246 -3.68 15.83 -17.82
N SER A 247 -3.08 17.02 -17.96
CA SER A 247 -1.82 17.20 -18.69
C SER A 247 -0.63 16.75 -17.86
N THR A 248 0.50 16.53 -18.51
CA THR A 248 1.79 16.20 -17.85
C THR A 248 2.20 17.31 -16.87
N GLU A 249 2.02 18.58 -17.25
CA GLU A 249 2.35 19.74 -16.43
C GLU A 249 1.52 19.80 -15.14
N GLU A 250 0.22 19.48 -15.22
CA GLU A 250 -0.66 19.43 -14.04
C GLU A 250 -0.24 18.32 -13.07
N VAL A 251 0.15 17.14 -13.58
CA VAL A 251 0.66 16.05 -12.73
C VAL A 251 1.99 16.43 -12.07
N ILE A 252 2.91 17.03 -12.82
CA ILE A 252 4.19 17.55 -12.29
C ILE A 252 3.92 18.65 -11.24
N GLY A 253 2.94 19.51 -11.48
CA GLY A 253 2.50 20.53 -10.54
C GLY A 253 2.03 19.91 -9.22
N LEU A 254 1.18 18.89 -9.27
CA LEU A 254 0.73 18.15 -8.10
C LEU A 254 1.91 17.50 -7.35
N CYS A 255 2.86 16.91 -8.07
CA CYS A 255 4.06 16.34 -7.45
C CYS A 255 4.86 17.41 -6.69
N ARG A 256 5.04 18.60 -7.27
CA ARG A 256 5.73 19.73 -6.60
C ARG A 256 4.99 20.21 -5.37
N GLU A 257 3.67 20.34 -5.43
CA GLU A 257 2.85 20.72 -4.27
C GLU A 257 2.97 19.70 -3.12
N MET A 258 2.88 18.41 -3.43
CA MET A 258 3.00 17.35 -2.43
C MET A 258 4.43 17.25 -1.85
N SER A 259 5.46 17.40 -2.68
CA SER A 259 6.84 17.50 -2.21
C SER A 259 7.05 18.70 -1.28
N GLY A 260 6.48 19.85 -1.63
CA GLY A 260 6.56 21.09 -0.83
C GLY A 260 5.92 21.00 0.55
N VAL A 261 5.09 19.99 0.82
CA VAL A 261 4.53 19.70 2.15
C VAL A 261 5.18 18.50 2.84
N GLY A 262 6.17 17.86 2.20
CA GLY A 262 6.98 16.80 2.81
C GLY A 262 6.65 15.38 2.37
N ILE A 263 5.83 15.19 1.32
CA ILE A 263 5.63 13.87 0.72
C ILE A 263 6.86 13.48 -0.10
N GLN A 264 7.36 12.29 0.13
CA GLN A 264 8.56 11.72 -0.52
C GLN A 264 8.22 10.75 -1.64
N HIS A 265 7.04 10.11 -1.54
CA HIS A 265 6.57 9.10 -2.47
C HIS A 265 5.08 9.32 -2.77
N LEU A 266 4.77 9.70 -4.00
CA LEU A 266 3.39 9.91 -4.44
C LEU A 266 2.93 8.70 -5.26
N ILE A 267 1.91 8.02 -4.77
CA ILE A 267 1.33 6.83 -5.40
C ILE A 267 0.09 7.28 -6.16
N PHE A 268 0.01 6.93 -7.44
CA PHE A 268 -1.12 7.30 -8.27
C PHE A 268 -2.05 6.13 -8.52
N ASN A 269 -3.31 6.33 -8.17
CA ASN A 269 -4.44 5.55 -8.64
C ASN A 269 -4.71 5.94 -10.09
N MET A 270 -4.57 5.01 -11.03
CA MET A 270 -4.65 5.28 -12.47
C MET A 270 -5.77 4.44 -13.11
N PRO A 271 -7.00 4.98 -13.28
CA PRO A 271 -8.13 4.23 -13.82
C PRO A 271 -7.93 3.72 -15.25
N ASN A 272 -7.17 4.46 -16.07
CA ASN A 272 -6.89 4.12 -17.46
C ASN A 272 -5.53 3.44 -17.68
N VAL A 273 -4.97 2.80 -16.67
CA VAL A 273 -3.66 2.13 -16.71
C VAL A 273 -3.54 1.07 -17.82
N HIS A 274 -4.66 0.45 -18.21
CA HIS A 274 -4.74 -0.57 -19.26
C HIS A 274 -4.41 -0.04 -20.66
N GLU A 275 -4.49 1.27 -20.88
CA GLU A 275 -4.13 1.92 -22.15
C GLU A 275 -2.61 1.91 -22.41
N ILE A 276 -1.80 1.62 -21.39
CA ILE A 276 -0.32 1.56 -21.41
C ILE A 276 0.34 2.92 -21.68
N LYS A 277 -0.15 3.70 -22.64
CA LYS A 277 0.41 5.00 -23.00
C LYS A 277 0.62 5.92 -21.79
N PRO A 278 -0.31 6.02 -20.81
CA PRO A 278 -0.06 6.79 -19.59
C PRO A 278 1.20 6.39 -18.84
N LEU A 279 1.50 5.09 -18.75
CA LEU A 279 2.69 4.59 -18.08
C LEU A 279 3.98 5.02 -18.81
N LEU A 280 3.99 4.96 -20.14
CA LEU A 280 5.11 5.42 -20.96
C LEU A 280 5.33 6.92 -20.77
N THR A 281 4.26 7.73 -20.78
CA THR A 281 4.34 9.17 -20.50
C THR A 281 4.91 9.47 -19.11
N PHE A 282 4.55 8.68 -18.10
CA PHE A 282 5.18 8.80 -16.78
C PHE A 282 6.68 8.55 -16.84
N GLY A 283 7.13 7.50 -17.53
CA GLY A 283 8.54 7.17 -17.66
C GLY A 283 9.35 8.20 -18.44
N GLU A 284 8.79 8.71 -19.52
CA GLU A 284 9.48 9.64 -20.43
C GLU A 284 9.50 11.08 -19.92
N GLU A 285 8.42 11.55 -19.27
CA GLU A 285 8.24 12.97 -18.97
C GLU A 285 8.12 13.27 -17.47
N ILE A 286 7.30 12.51 -16.72
CA ILE A 286 6.92 12.88 -15.35
C ILE A 286 7.98 12.43 -14.34
N ILE A 287 8.35 11.15 -14.33
CA ILE A 287 9.33 10.61 -13.38
C ILE A 287 10.66 11.34 -13.45
N PRO A 288 11.26 11.59 -14.65
CA PRO A 288 12.48 12.37 -14.73
C PRO A 288 12.33 13.80 -14.23
N ALA A 289 11.20 14.46 -14.52
CA ALA A 289 10.95 15.85 -14.12
C ALA A 289 10.81 16.06 -12.60
N VAL A 290 10.45 15.00 -11.88
CA VAL A 290 10.23 15.05 -10.42
C VAL A 290 11.29 14.32 -9.59
N ALA A 291 12.28 13.70 -10.25
CA ALA A 291 13.33 12.91 -9.57
C ALA A 291 14.15 13.71 -8.55
N GLY A 292 14.28 15.01 -8.75
CA GLY A 292 15.03 15.93 -7.87
C GLY A 292 14.20 16.60 -6.77
N LEU A 293 12.89 16.29 -6.66
CA LEU A 293 12.01 16.87 -5.65
C LEU A 293 12.16 16.17 -4.30
#